data_0eb2906aaa46275acdf6a947fdb59c50
#
_entry.id   0eb2906aaa46275acdf6a947fdb59c50
#
_cell.length_a   1.000
_cell.length_b   1.000
_cell.length_c   1.000
_cell.angle_alpha   90.00
_cell.angle_beta   90.00
_cell.angle_gamma   90.00
#
_symmetry.space_group_name_H-M   'P 1'
#
loop_
_entity.id
_entity.type
_entity.pdbx_description
1 polymer ?
#
loop_
_entity_poly.entity_id
_entity_poly.type
_entity_poly.pdbx_seq_one_letter_code
_entity_poly.pdbx_strand_id
1 'polypeptide(L)'
;MEPKKILLPIILYSSFLAALGLLVLHTDKGSVELAINSNFNKSAGQFFRYATHFGDGIMYAILIALFLLIKYYNALLLFFMSILQTILAQGFKKIVFPDSPRPAAWFENQEGVVLKFAEGVKIHTAHSFPSGHTATTFAIAIMLTYFFKKPAYAVLFFLLAVIAGFSRVYLMQHFFEDVLAGASVGIFSALVVIFLVRKFLPEWESRKGLQGGLIKRG
;
A
#
# COMPACT_ATOMS: atom_id res chain seq x y z
N MET A 1 0.38 9.46 22.96
CA MET A 1 -0.52 8.30 22.68
C MET A 1 -0.21 7.23 23.68
N GLU A 2 -1.21 6.61 24.31
CA GLU A 2 -0.97 5.53 25.29
C GLU A 2 -0.13 4.41 24.64
N PRO A 3 0.88 3.85 25.32
CA PRO A 3 1.77 2.83 24.76
C PRO A 3 1.02 1.64 24.15
N LYS A 4 -0.06 1.21 24.76
CA LYS A 4 -0.91 0.10 24.27
C LYS A 4 -1.57 0.36 22.92
N LYS A 5 -1.85 1.63 22.57
CA LYS A 5 -2.48 1.98 21.28
C LYS A 5 -1.50 2.03 20.12
N ILE A 6 -0.19 2.08 20.40
CA ILE A 6 0.87 2.06 19.39
C ILE A 6 1.36 0.62 19.16
N LEU A 7 1.35 -0.20 20.19
CA LEU A 7 1.93 -1.54 20.16
C LEU A 7 1.25 -2.45 19.13
N LEU A 8 -0.09 -2.45 19.07
CA LEU A 8 -0.83 -3.31 18.14
C LEU A 8 -0.50 -3.02 16.66
N PRO A 9 -0.53 -1.76 16.16
CA PRO A 9 -0.08 -1.48 14.79
C PRO A 9 1.36 -1.93 14.54
N ILE A 10 2.29 -1.67 15.46
CA ILE A 10 3.68 -2.10 15.31
C ILE A 10 3.75 -3.62 15.13
N ILE A 11 3.09 -4.38 16.00
CA ILE A 11 3.07 -5.85 15.91
C ILE A 11 2.49 -6.30 14.56
N LEU A 12 1.34 -5.78 14.15
CA LEU A 12 0.67 -6.18 12.90
C LEU A 12 1.56 -5.96 11.69
N TYR A 13 2.08 -4.74 11.52
CA TYR A 13 2.88 -4.42 10.34
C TYR A 13 4.27 -5.07 10.36
N SER A 14 4.95 -5.15 11.52
CA SER A 14 6.25 -5.81 11.61
C SER A 14 6.15 -7.33 11.42
N SER A 15 5.14 -7.98 12.01
CA SER A 15 4.89 -9.41 11.80
C SER A 15 4.56 -9.73 10.35
N PHE A 16 3.76 -8.87 9.69
CA PHE A 16 3.46 -9.04 8.27
C PHE A 16 4.71 -8.93 7.39
N LEU A 17 5.52 -7.89 7.61
CA LEU A 17 6.77 -7.71 6.85
C LEU A 17 7.74 -8.86 7.10
N ALA A 18 7.86 -9.34 8.35
CA ALA A 18 8.70 -10.48 8.69
C ALA A 18 8.21 -11.77 8.02
N ALA A 19 6.91 -12.07 8.10
CA ALA A 19 6.32 -13.25 7.47
C ALA A 19 6.48 -13.23 5.94
N LEU A 20 6.21 -12.08 5.31
CA LEU A 20 6.37 -11.92 3.88
C LEU A 20 7.86 -11.95 3.47
N GLY A 21 8.75 -11.40 4.27
CA GLY A 21 10.19 -11.49 4.09
C GLY A 21 10.70 -12.94 4.17
N LEU A 22 10.22 -13.71 5.15
CA LEU A 22 10.53 -15.14 5.25
C LEU A 22 10.01 -15.92 4.04
N LEU A 23 8.80 -15.63 3.57
CA LEU A 23 8.26 -16.23 2.35
C LEU A 23 9.20 -15.97 1.15
N VAL A 24 9.56 -14.72 0.91
CA VAL A 24 10.44 -14.32 -0.21
C VAL A 24 11.83 -14.95 -0.11
N LEU A 25 12.38 -15.10 1.11
CA LEU A 25 13.71 -15.68 1.32
C LEU A 25 13.75 -17.21 1.13
N HIS A 26 12.63 -17.92 1.35
CA HIS A 26 12.57 -19.38 1.33
C HIS A 26 11.86 -19.95 0.10
N THR A 27 11.43 -19.12 -0.85
CA THR A 27 10.77 -19.57 -2.08
C THR A 27 11.45 -19.00 -3.30
N ASP A 28 11.50 -19.78 -4.37
CA ASP A 28 11.99 -19.31 -5.65
C ASP A 28 11.01 -18.29 -6.24
N LYS A 29 11.56 -17.26 -6.88
CA LYS A 29 10.77 -16.21 -7.52
C LYS A 29 9.75 -16.80 -8.51
N GLY A 30 8.50 -16.45 -8.30
CA GLY A 30 7.39 -16.86 -9.15
C GLY A 30 6.76 -18.20 -8.79
N SER A 31 7.40 -19.03 -7.95
CA SER A 31 6.86 -20.36 -7.60
C SER A 31 5.52 -20.26 -6.86
N VAL A 32 5.42 -19.37 -5.88
CA VAL A 32 4.20 -19.17 -5.09
C VAL A 32 3.11 -18.49 -5.95
N GLU A 33 3.50 -17.53 -6.78
CA GLU A 33 2.59 -16.86 -7.73
C GLU A 33 1.98 -17.86 -8.72
N LEU A 34 2.77 -18.79 -9.26
CA LEU A 34 2.27 -19.86 -10.13
C LEU A 34 1.34 -20.81 -9.38
N ALA A 35 1.66 -21.20 -8.14
CA ALA A 35 0.81 -22.04 -7.33
C ALA A 35 -0.55 -21.39 -7.04
N ILE A 36 -0.58 -20.08 -6.80
CA ILE A 36 -1.81 -19.29 -6.66
C ILE A 36 -2.56 -19.25 -8.00
N ASN A 37 -1.85 -18.96 -9.10
CA ASN A 37 -2.44 -18.83 -10.43
C ASN A 37 -2.99 -20.15 -10.98
N SER A 38 -2.38 -21.29 -10.66
CA SER A 38 -2.89 -22.62 -11.05
C SER A 38 -4.29 -22.86 -10.49
N ASN A 39 -4.57 -22.34 -9.30
CA ASN A 39 -5.85 -22.40 -8.59
C ASN A 39 -6.74 -21.14 -8.83
N PHE A 40 -6.51 -20.43 -9.94
CA PHE A 40 -7.26 -19.22 -10.26
C PHE A 40 -8.76 -19.48 -10.34
N ASN A 41 -9.55 -18.63 -9.69
CA ASN A 41 -11.01 -18.65 -9.71
C ASN A 41 -11.56 -17.32 -10.23
N LYS A 42 -12.53 -17.36 -11.16
CA LYS A 42 -13.09 -16.15 -11.79
C LYS A 42 -13.73 -15.20 -10.76
N SER A 43 -14.48 -15.73 -9.78
CA SER A 43 -15.13 -14.88 -8.76
C SER A 43 -14.10 -14.19 -7.86
N ALA A 44 -13.05 -14.91 -7.46
CA ALA A 44 -11.94 -14.31 -6.72
C ALA A 44 -11.17 -13.29 -7.59
N GLY A 45 -11.02 -13.57 -8.89
CA GLY A 45 -10.43 -12.61 -9.84
C GLY A 45 -11.21 -11.30 -9.90
N GLN A 46 -12.53 -11.35 -9.95
CA GLN A 46 -13.39 -10.18 -9.91
C GLN A 46 -13.30 -9.45 -8.56
N PHE A 47 -13.32 -10.16 -7.44
CA PHE A 47 -13.13 -9.55 -6.12
C PHE A 47 -11.81 -8.80 -6.03
N PHE A 48 -10.68 -9.42 -6.40
CA PHE A 48 -9.37 -8.78 -6.34
C PHE A 48 -9.20 -7.65 -7.37
N ARG A 49 -9.89 -7.71 -8.51
CA ARG A 49 -9.98 -6.60 -9.47
C ARG A 49 -10.58 -5.34 -8.83
N TYR A 50 -11.61 -5.47 -8.00
CA TYR A 50 -12.16 -4.31 -7.27
C TYR A 50 -11.30 -3.93 -6.06
N ALA A 51 -10.81 -4.90 -5.31
CA ALA A 51 -9.98 -4.66 -4.14
C ALA A 51 -8.68 -3.90 -4.47
N THR A 52 -8.11 -4.10 -5.67
CA THR A 52 -6.90 -3.40 -6.08
C THR A 52 -7.07 -1.89 -6.16
N HIS A 53 -8.30 -1.37 -6.38
CA HIS A 53 -8.56 0.07 -6.46
C HIS A 53 -8.28 0.83 -5.16
N PHE A 54 -8.27 0.16 -4.01
CA PHE A 54 -7.78 0.77 -2.77
C PHE A 54 -6.30 1.20 -2.85
N GLY A 55 -5.54 0.64 -3.81
CA GLY A 55 -4.14 1.00 -4.07
C GLY A 55 -3.94 2.00 -5.20
N ASP A 56 -4.98 2.46 -5.86
CA ASP A 56 -4.86 3.46 -6.91
C ASP A 56 -4.49 4.82 -6.32
N GLY A 57 -3.67 5.59 -7.04
CA GLY A 57 -3.28 6.94 -6.62
C GLY A 57 -4.47 7.89 -6.41
N ILE A 58 -5.62 7.63 -7.07
CA ILE A 58 -6.86 8.38 -6.88
C ILE A 58 -7.38 8.32 -5.43
N MET A 59 -7.06 7.25 -4.69
CA MET A 59 -7.45 7.14 -3.27
C MET A 59 -6.83 8.26 -2.42
N TYR A 60 -5.62 8.74 -2.75
CA TYR A 60 -5.06 9.92 -2.10
C TYR A 60 -5.93 11.15 -2.35
N ALA A 61 -6.32 11.39 -3.61
CA ALA A 61 -7.14 12.55 -3.95
C ALA A 61 -8.50 12.50 -3.23
N ILE A 62 -9.14 11.34 -3.20
CA ILE A 62 -10.43 11.14 -2.50
C ILE A 62 -10.27 11.40 -1.00
N LEU A 63 -9.26 10.81 -0.34
CA LEU A 63 -9.05 10.98 1.09
C LEU A 63 -8.61 12.40 1.46
N ILE A 64 -7.75 13.02 0.66
CA ILE A 64 -7.36 14.43 0.86
C ILE A 64 -8.59 15.32 0.75
N ALA A 65 -9.42 15.15 -0.30
CA ALA A 65 -10.65 15.92 -0.45
C ALA A 65 -11.61 15.73 0.73
N LEU A 66 -11.81 14.48 1.17
CA LEU A 66 -12.63 14.17 2.34
C LEU A 66 -12.10 14.86 3.61
N PHE A 67 -10.78 14.79 3.87
CA PHE A 67 -10.22 15.42 5.05
C PHE A 67 -10.11 16.95 4.95
N LEU A 68 -10.08 17.54 3.74
CA LEU A 68 -10.27 18.98 3.59
C LEU A 68 -11.65 19.43 4.06
N LEU A 69 -12.68 18.60 3.93
CA LEU A 69 -14.00 18.89 4.47
C LEU A 69 -14.05 18.81 5.98
N ILE A 70 -13.23 17.97 6.63
CA ILE A 70 -13.35 17.58 8.04
C ILE A 70 -12.24 18.21 8.90
N LYS A 71 -10.97 18.08 8.47
CA LYS A 71 -9.78 18.46 9.24
C LYS A 71 -8.58 18.70 8.35
N TYR A 72 -8.21 19.95 8.16
CA TYR A 72 -7.09 20.36 7.30
C TYR A 72 -5.76 19.72 7.68
N TYR A 73 -5.48 19.54 8.98
CA TYR A 73 -4.27 18.87 9.46
C TYR A 73 -4.11 17.46 8.83
N ASN A 74 -5.16 16.66 8.82
CA ASN A 74 -5.12 15.32 8.26
C ASN A 74 -4.95 15.34 6.73
N ALA A 75 -5.60 16.30 6.05
CA ALA A 75 -5.44 16.47 4.61
C ALA A 75 -4.00 16.82 4.23
N LEU A 76 -3.35 17.72 4.98
CA LEU A 76 -1.95 18.10 4.76
C LEU A 76 -0.99 16.93 4.98
N LEU A 77 -1.19 16.13 6.04
CA LEU A 77 -0.36 14.95 6.26
C LEU A 77 -0.49 13.94 5.11
N LEU A 78 -1.72 13.67 4.66
CA LEU A 78 -1.96 12.79 3.51
C LEU A 78 -1.31 13.34 2.23
N PHE A 79 -1.37 14.64 2.01
CA PHE A 79 -0.76 15.30 0.86
C PHE A 79 0.76 15.13 0.86
N PHE A 80 1.45 15.47 1.94
CA PHE A 80 2.91 15.31 2.02
C PHE A 80 3.33 13.84 1.94
N MET A 81 2.58 12.95 2.58
CA MET A 81 2.84 11.51 2.51
C MET A 81 2.66 10.97 1.09
N SER A 82 1.62 11.41 0.35
CA SER A 82 1.42 10.98 -1.04
C SER A 82 2.56 11.42 -1.96
N ILE A 83 3.09 12.62 -1.77
CA ILE A 83 4.26 13.12 -2.51
C ILE A 83 5.50 12.27 -2.20
N LEU A 84 5.84 12.10 -0.92
CA LEU A 84 7.02 11.34 -0.52
C LEU A 84 6.95 9.89 -1.02
N GLN A 85 5.80 9.22 -0.81
CA GLN A 85 5.60 7.85 -1.26
C GLN A 85 5.72 7.72 -2.79
N THR A 86 5.13 8.66 -3.53
CA THR A 86 5.21 8.65 -5.00
C THR A 86 6.64 8.86 -5.48
N ILE A 87 7.38 9.82 -4.91
CA ILE A 87 8.78 10.05 -5.25
C ILE A 87 9.61 8.79 -5.00
N LEU A 88 9.47 8.16 -3.83
CA LEU A 88 10.22 6.95 -3.50
C LEU A 88 9.84 5.78 -4.42
N ALA A 89 8.55 5.49 -4.58
CA ALA A 89 8.10 4.38 -5.40
C ALA A 89 8.49 4.55 -6.88
N GLN A 90 8.36 5.77 -7.45
CA GLN A 90 8.74 6.03 -8.83
C GLN A 90 10.27 6.11 -9.00
N GLY A 91 10.99 6.64 -8.02
CA GLY A 91 12.45 6.66 -8.00
C GLY A 91 13.03 5.25 -8.04
N PHE A 92 12.58 4.36 -7.15
CA PHE A 92 12.97 2.96 -7.18
C PHE A 92 12.62 2.30 -8.51
N LYS A 93 11.40 2.50 -8.99
CA LYS A 93 10.89 1.86 -10.21
C LYS A 93 11.59 2.29 -11.49
N LYS A 94 11.94 3.56 -11.63
CA LYS A 94 12.45 4.11 -12.89
C LYS A 94 13.96 4.32 -12.91
N ILE A 95 14.58 4.50 -11.73
CA ILE A 95 16.00 4.84 -11.62
C ILE A 95 16.80 3.65 -11.11
N VAL A 96 16.30 2.97 -10.05
CA VAL A 96 17.07 1.89 -9.41
C VAL A 96 16.80 0.53 -10.06
N PHE A 97 15.53 0.25 -10.42
CA PHE A 97 15.09 -1.04 -10.96
C PHE A 97 14.28 -0.87 -12.26
N PRO A 98 14.81 -0.19 -13.31
CA PRO A 98 14.05 0.12 -14.53
C PRO A 98 13.61 -1.13 -15.29
N ASP A 99 14.43 -2.19 -15.28
CA ASP A 99 14.25 -3.39 -16.08
C ASP A 99 13.55 -4.53 -15.34
N SER A 100 12.90 -4.25 -14.20
CA SER A 100 12.21 -5.31 -13.44
C SER A 100 10.97 -5.80 -14.20
N PRO A 101 10.95 -7.07 -14.69
CA PRO A 101 9.81 -7.63 -15.41
C PRO A 101 8.67 -7.95 -14.44
N ARG A 102 7.43 -7.85 -14.93
CA ARG A 102 6.24 -8.33 -14.24
C ARG A 102 6.00 -9.82 -14.49
N PRO A 103 5.13 -10.49 -13.69
CA PRO A 103 4.88 -11.91 -13.87
C PRO A 103 4.52 -12.31 -15.30
N ALA A 104 3.72 -11.53 -16.02
CA ALA A 104 3.37 -11.83 -17.42
C ALA A 104 4.61 -11.95 -18.31
N ALA A 105 5.53 -10.98 -18.25
CA ALA A 105 6.77 -11.03 -19.06
C ALA A 105 7.79 -12.05 -18.53
N TRP A 106 7.83 -12.24 -17.18
CA TRP A 106 8.75 -13.21 -16.56
C TRP A 106 8.46 -14.65 -17.00
N PHE A 107 7.17 -15.00 -17.13
CA PHE A 107 6.74 -16.34 -17.49
C PHE A 107 6.52 -16.56 -18.99
N GLU A 108 6.57 -15.50 -19.82
CA GLU A 108 6.25 -15.56 -21.26
C GLU A 108 7.04 -16.63 -22.03
N ASN A 109 8.32 -16.80 -21.68
CA ASN A 109 9.22 -17.74 -22.37
C ASN A 109 9.49 -19.02 -21.56
N GLN A 110 8.71 -19.30 -20.51
CA GLN A 110 8.87 -20.53 -19.73
C GLN A 110 7.98 -21.65 -20.30
N GLU A 111 8.61 -22.73 -20.76
CA GLU A 111 7.89 -23.87 -21.32
C GLU A 111 6.89 -24.47 -20.32
N GLY A 112 5.69 -24.76 -20.79
CA GLY A 112 4.63 -25.38 -20.00
C GLY A 112 3.88 -24.44 -19.03
N VAL A 113 4.23 -23.15 -18.98
CA VAL A 113 3.53 -22.19 -18.13
C VAL A 113 2.44 -21.47 -18.90
N VAL A 114 1.18 -21.62 -18.44
CA VAL A 114 0.02 -20.89 -18.98
C VAL A 114 -0.62 -20.10 -17.85
N LEU A 115 -0.48 -18.77 -17.91
CA LEU A 115 -1.05 -17.87 -16.91
C LEU A 115 -2.54 -17.62 -17.15
N LYS A 116 -3.31 -17.62 -16.08
CA LYS A 116 -4.72 -17.23 -16.06
C LYS A 116 -4.84 -15.78 -15.58
N PHE A 117 -5.64 -14.97 -16.26
CA PHE A 117 -5.83 -13.55 -15.96
C PHE A 117 -7.29 -13.24 -15.69
N ALA A 118 -7.53 -12.29 -14.81
CA ALA A 118 -8.87 -11.78 -14.54
C ALA A 118 -9.36 -10.88 -15.68
N GLU A 119 -10.61 -11.06 -16.09
CA GLU A 119 -11.22 -10.26 -17.15
C GLU A 119 -11.25 -8.76 -16.80
N GLY A 120 -10.90 -7.91 -17.78
CA GLY A 120 -10.89 -6.45 -17.63
C GLY A 120 -9.73 -5.90 -16.80
N VAL A 121 -8.73 -6.70 -16.47
CA VAL A 121 -7.47 -6.24 -15.86
C VAL A 121 -6.45 -6.02 -16.97
N LYS A 122 -5.92 -4.81 -17.07
CA LYS A 122 -4.83 -4.50 -18.00
C LYS A 122 -3.56 -5.21 -17.57
N ILE A 123 -2.99 -6.02 -18.45
CA ILE A 123 -1.74 -6.71 -18.20
C ILE A 123 -0.58 -5.76 -18.48
N HIS A 124 0.32 -5.62 -17.53
CA HIS A 124 1.55 -4.88 -17.64
C HIS A 124 2.74 -5.84 -17.64
N THR A 125 3.82 -5.50 -18.34
CA THR A 125 4.98 -6.38 -18.53
C THR A 125 6.25 -5.84 -17.87
N ALA A 126 6.37 -4.54 -17.66
CA ALA A 126 7.58 -3.87 -17.15
C ALA A 126 7.35 -3.10 -15.86
N HIS A 127 8.45 -2.63 -15.27
CA HIS A 127 8.48 -1.80 -14.07
C HIS A 127 7.72 -2.44 -12.89
N SER A 128 8.06 -3.69 -12.56
CA SER A 128 7.41 -4.40 -11.46
C SER A 128 7.77 -3.84 -10.10
N PHE A 129 9.05 -3.70 -9.81
CA PHE A 129 9.56 -3.41 -8.47
C PHE A 129 9.76 -1.91 -8.20
N PRO A 130 9.31 -1.40 -7.02
CA PRO A 130 8.37 -2.01 -6.08
C PRO A 130 6.91 -1.84 -6.50
N SER A 131 5.97 -2.54 -5.84
CA SER A 131 4.54 -2.38 -6.10
C SER A 131 4.00 -1.04 -5.62
N GLY A 132 3.62 -0.17 -6.56
CA GLY A 132 3.06 1.15 -6.26
C GLY A 132 1.70 1.09 -5.54
N HIS A 133 0.80 0.19 -5.96
CA HIS A 133 -0.51 -0.01 -5.30
C HIS A 133 -0.33 -0.45 -3.84
N THR A 134 0.59 -1.37 -3.59
CA THR A 134 0.90 -1.81 -2.23
C THR A 134 1.46 -0.67 -1.39
N ALA A 135 2.40 0.12 -1.95
CA ALA A 135 2.94 1.29 -1.25
C ALA A 135 1.83 2.29 -0.88
N THR A 136 0.91 2.56 -1.80
CA THR A 136 -0.24 3.46 -1.57
C THR A 136 -1.13 2.95 -0.44
N THR A 137 -1.56 1.68 -0.48
CA THR A 137 -2.48 1.14 0.55
C THR A 137 -1.86 1.08 1.93
N PHE A 138 -0.61 0.66 2.04
CA PHE A 138 0.09 0.59 3.34
C PHE A 138 0.35 1.98 3.91
N ALA A 139 0.72 2.97 3.07
CA ALA A 139 0.87 4.34 3.52
C ALA A 139 -0.45 4.94 4.03
N ILE A 140 -1.55 4.77 3.29
CA ILE A 140 -2.89 5.20 3.70
C ILE A 140 -3.30 4.50 4.99
N ALA A 141 -3.10 3.19 5.12
CA ALA A 141 -3.49 2.41 6.28
C ALA A 141 -2.78 2.89 7.56
N ILE A 142 -1.48 3.19 7.51
CA ILE A 142 -0.73 3.78 8.64
C ILE A 142 -1.28 5.16 8.98
N MET A 143 -1.52 6.03 7.98
CA MET A 143 -2.05 7.37 8.23
C MET A 143 -3.45 7.35 8.86
N LEU A 144 -4.36 6.52 8.34
CA LEU A 144 -5.69 6.38 8.92
C LEU A 144 -5.63 5.79 10.34
N THR A 145 -4.74 4.82 10.58
CA THR A 145 -4.49 4.30 11.93
C THR A 145 -4.04 5.42 12.89
N TYR A 146 -3.14 6.29 12.44
CA TYR A 146 -2.67 7.45 13.20
C TYR A 146 -3.79 8.46 13.47
N PHE A 147 -4.71 8.69 12.51
CA PHE A 147 -5.81 9.64 12.67
C PHE A 147 -6.88 9.15 13.62
N PHE A 148 -7.29 7.90 13.49
CA PHE A 148 -8.42 7.35 14.26
C PHE A 148 -8.04 6.84 15.65
N LYS A 149 -6.80 6.45 15.88
CA LYS A 149 -6.22 6.08 17.20
C LYS A 149 -6.98 4.96 17.96
N LYS A 150 -7.79 4.13 17.26
CA LYS A 150 -8.54 3.01 17.85
C LYS A 150 -7.99 1.67 17.36
N PRO A 151 -7.80 0.66 18.24
CA PRO A 151 -7.26 -0.64 17.86
C PRO A 151 -8.05 -1.33 16.74
N ALA A 152 -9.38 -1.27 16.79
CA ALA A 152 -10.24 -1.88 15.76
C ALA A 152 -10.00 -1.28 14.37
N TYR A 153 -9.77 0.03 14.27
CA TYR A 153 -9.44 0.66 13.00
C TYR A 153 -8.04 0.31 12.52
N ALA A 154 -7.08 0.11 13.43
CA ALA A 154 -5.75 -0.36 13.06
C ALA A 154 -5.82 -1.74 12.39
N VAL A 155 -6.58 -2.67 12.95
CA VAL A 155 -6.81 -3.99 12.34
C VAL A 155 -7.54 -3.87 11.01
N LEU A 156 -8.61 -3.07 10.95
CA LEU A 156 -9.40 -2.88 9.72
C LEU A 156 -8.52 -2.35 8.58
N PHE A 157 -7.79 -1.26 8.80
CA PHE A 157 -6.96 -0.66 7.77
C PHE A 157 -5.78 -1.55 7.38
N PHE A 158 -5.20 -2.28 8.33
CA PHE A 158 -4.19 -3.29 8.06
C PHE A 158 -4.73 -4.38 7.14
N LEU A 159 -5.89 -4.96 7.43
CA LEU A 159 -6.50 -6.01 6.60
C LEU A 159 -6.83 -5.50 5.19
N LEU A 160 -7.36 -4.29 5.06
CA LEU A 160 -7.61 -3.68 3.76
C LEU A 160 -6.31 -3.51 2.95
N ALA A 161 -5.22 -3.09 3.60
CA ALA A 161 -3.92 -2.96 2.93
C ALA A 161 -3.35 -4.33 2.50
N VAL A 162 -3.48 -5.36 3.34
CA VAL A 162 -3.06 -6.73 2.99
C VAL A 162 -3.87 -7.28 1.81
N ILE A 163 -5.20 -7.13 1.83
CA ILE A 163 -6.08 -7.57 0.74
C ILE A 163 -5.71 -6.86 -0.57
N ALA A 164 -5.51 -5.54 -0.54
CA ALA A 164 -5.13 -4.78 -1.72
C ALA A 164 -3.71 -5.13 -2.21
N GLY A 165 -2.75 -5.36 -1.29
CA GLY A 165 -1.41 -5.85 -1.63
C GLY A 165 -1.46 -7.25 -2.26
N PHE A 166 -2.19 -8.19 -1.65
CA PHE A 166 -2.36 -9.55 -2.16
C PHE A 166 -3.08 -9.57 -3.52
N SER A 167 -4.01 -8.63 -3.77
CA SER A 167 -4.67 -8.51 -5.07
C SER A 167 -3.68 -8.38 -6.22
N ARG A 168 -2.52 -7.74 -5.97
CA ARG A 168 -1.49 -7.55 -7.01
C ARG A 168 -0.81 -8.86 -7.41
N VAL A 169 -0.63 -9.76 -6.45
CA VAL A 169 -0.11 -11.11 -6.70
C VAL A 169 -1.16 -11.95 -7.41
N TYR A 170 -2.38 -12.00 -6.86
CA TYR A 170 -3.48 -12.78 -7.42
C TYR A 170 -3.81 -12.44 -8.88
N LEU A 171 -3.73 -11.15 -9.21
CA LEU A 171 -3.95 -10.63 -10.57
C LEU A 171 -2.71 -10.74 -11.47
N MET A 172 -1.64 -11.41 -11.06
CA MET A 172 -0.38 -11.55 -11.79
C MET A 172 0.23 -10.21 -12.21
N GLN A 173 0.08 -9.19 -11.37
CA GLN A 173 0.62 -7.85 -11.62
C GLN A 173 1.97 -7.62 -10.95
N HIS A 174 2.25 -8.32 -9.85
CA HIS A 174 3.46 -8.18 -9.04
C HIS A 174 3.85 -9.50 -8.39
N PHE A 175 5.13 -9.66 -8.10
CA PHE A 175 5.65 -10.73 -7.25
C PHE A 175 5.52 -10.36 -5.77
N PHE A 176 5.65 -11.35 -4.87
CA PHE A 176 5.64 -11.10 -3.43
C PHE A 176 6.78 -10.18 -2.98
N GLU A 177 7.95 -10.25 -3.62
CA GLU A 177 9.06 -9.32 -3.36
C GLU A 177 8.69 -7.86 -3.67
N ASP A 178 7.92 -7.61 -4.76
CA ASP A 178 7.43 -6.28 -5.10
C ASP A 178 6.44 -5.76 -4.04
N VAL A 179 5.60 -6.66 -3.53
CA VAL A 179 4.61 -6.37 -2.47
C VAL A 179 5.33 -6.05 -1.16
N LEU A 180 6.33 -6.84 -0.77
CA LEU A 180 7.17 -6.59 0.41
C LEU A 180 7.84 -5.22 0.35
N ALA A 181 8.51 -4.93 -0.78
CA ALA A 181 9.18 -3.65 -0.97
C ALA A 181 8.16 -2.49 -1.01
N GLY A 182 7.02 -2.67 -1.69
CA GLY A 182 5.94 -1.69 -1.73
C GLY A 182 5.39 -1.38 -0.34
N ALA A 183 5.07 -2.41 0.45
CA ALA A 183 4.61 -2.25 1.83
C ALA A 183 5.63 -1.47 2.68
N SER A 184 6.92 -1.83 2.56
CA SER A 184 8.01 -1.16 3.26
C SER A 184 8.12 0.32 2.89
N VAL A 185 8.06 0.65 1.60
CA VAL A 185 8.05 2.05 1.10
C VAL A 185 6.85 2.81 1.64
N GLY A 186 5.65 2.21 1.62
CA GLY A 186 4.44 2.85 2.11
C GLY A 186 4.50 3.15 3.61
N ILE A 187 4.87 2.14 4.42
CA ILE A 187 5.03 2.28 5.87
C ILE A 187 6.08 3.34 6.19
N PHE A 188 7.26 3.26 5.56
CA PHE A 188 8.35 4.21 5.76
C PHE A 188 7.91 5.64 5.46
N SER A 189 7.26 5.87 4.31
CA SER A 189 6.79 7.20 3.91
C SER A 189 5.83 7.82 4.93
N ALA A 190 4.86 7.03 5.41
CA ALA A 190 3.91 7.49 6.42
C ALA A 190 4.59 7.83 7.75
N LEU A 191 5.48 6.95 8.23
CA LEU A 191 6.21 7.16 9.48
C LEU A 191 7.13 8.39 9.41
N VAL A 192 7.82 8.58 8.28
CA VAL A 192 8.68 9.75 8.07
C VAL A 192 7.88 11.04 8.12
N VAL A 193 6.75 11.12 7.44
CA VAL A 193 5.91 12.34 7.46
C VAL A 193 5.36 12.62 8.86
N ILE A 194 4.86 11.59 9.55
CA ILE A 194 4.39 11.74 10.94
C ILE A 194 5.53 12.24 11.84
N PHE A 195 6.73 11.65 11.72
CA PHE A 195 7.89 12.04 12.50
C PHE A 195 8.32 13.49 12.22
N LEU A 196 8.47 13.87 10.94
CA LEU A 196 8.92 15.21 10.55
C LEU A 196 7.93 16.28 11.01
N VAL A 197 6.63 16.07 10.79
CA VAL A 197 5.62 17.04 11.21
C VAL A 197 5.60 17.18 12.74
N ARG A 198 5.65 16.09 13.49
CA ARG A 198 5.67 16.14 14.96
C ARG A 198 6.95 16.76 15.53
N LYS A 199 8.08 16.59 14.85
CA LYS A 199 9.38 17.11 15.31
C LYS A 199 9.56 18.59 14.96
N PHE A 200 9.21 19.00 13.75
CA PHE A 200 9.52 20.32 13.23
C PHE A 200 8.33 21.29 13.18
N LEU A 201 7.11 20.75 13.25
CA LEU A 201 5.86 21.52 13.17
C LEU A 201 4.88 21.07 14.26
N PRO A 202 5.31 20.94 15.54
CA PRO A 202 4.47 20.38 16.61
C PRO A 202 3.21 21.21 16.86
N GLU A 203 3.25 22.53 16.62
CA GLU A 203 2.11 23.44 16.74
C GLU A 203 0.99 23.15 15.73
N TRP A 204 1.27 22.47 14.63
CA TRP A 204 0.24 22.14 13.62
C TRP A 204 -0.86 21.24 14.20
N GLU A 205 -0.52 20.32 15.12
CA GLU A 205 -1.50 19.44 15.76
C GLU A 205 -2.49 20.21 16.65
N SER A 206 -2.11 21.39 17.18
CA SER A 206 -2.94 22.23 18.07
C SER A 206 -3.46 23.51 17.40
N ARG A 207 -2.97 23.87 16.22
CA ARG A 207 -3.31 25.12 15.54
C ARG A 207 -4.78 25.15 15.14
N LYS A 208 -5.57 26.08 15.70
CA LYS A 208 -7.03 26.18 15.49
C LYS A 208 -7.42 26.15 13.99
N GLY A 209 -6.69 26.86 13.13
CA GLY A 209 -6.96 26.88 11.69
C GLY A 209 -6.78 25.53 10.99
N LEU A 210 -6.01 24.59 11.56
CA LEU A 210 -5.79 23.27 10.99
C LEU A 210 -6.71 22.18 11.60
N GLN A 211 -7.40 22.49 12.69
CA GLN A 211 -8.32 21.54 13.34
C GLN A 211 -9.73 21.57 12.74
N GLY A 212 -10.08 22.62 11.99
CA GLY A 212 -11.32 22.71 11.21
C GLY A 212 -11.17 22.15 9.81
N GLY A 213 -12.29 22.10 9.08
CA GLY A 213 -12.41 21.80 7.67
C GLY A 213 -13.35 22.79 6.98
N LEU A 214 -13.64 22.56 5.71
CA LEU A 214 -14.60 23.37 4.94
C LEU A 214 -16.02 23.30 5.54
N ILE A 215 -16.38 22.13 6.10
CA ILE A 215 -17.65 21.99 6.84
C ILE A 215 -17.41 22.51 8.24
N LYS A 216 -17.94 23.73 8.52
CA LYS A 216 -17.94 24.28 9.87
C LYS A 216 -18.77 23.37 10.79
N ARG A 217 -18.14 22.79 11.80
CA ARG A 217 -18.89 22.21 12.92
C ARG A 217 -19.47 23.38 13.69
N GLY A 218 -20.79 23.53 13.64
CA GLY A 218 -21.54 24.46 14.47
C GLY A 218 -21.30 24.19 15.96
#